data_d89ad80f46246697f4bf6899bc96c0d8
#
_entry.id   d89ad80f46246697f4bf6899bc96c0d8
#
_cell.length_a   1.000
_cell.length_b   1.000
_cell.length_c   1.000
_cell.angle_alpha   90.00
_cell.angle_beta   90.00
_cell.angle_gamma   90.00
#
_symmetry.space_group_name_H-M   'P 1'
#
loop_
_entity.id
_entity.type
_entity.pdbx_description
1 polymer ?
#
loop_
_entity_poly.entity_id
_entity_poly.type
_entity_poly.pdbx_seq_one_letter_code
_entity_poly.pdbx_strand_id
1 'polypeptide(L)'
;MSEASSARPSRAGTFVSSRAFHALVLAAGLAFILTGAFHGNVWFDESYSVGIAQHSFAEIWDIGSGDVHPVLFYWGLHLVYLVFGANILAFRLFAVSGTFMLAALGLLVVRRDFGWKVGVLFSVFALFTPYVSFMAV
;
A
#
# COMPACT_ATOMS: atom_id res chain seq x y z
N MET A 1 15.56 48.96 8.17
CA MET A 1 16.11 47.79 7.48
C MET A 1 16.22 46.70 8.52
N SER A 2 15.28 45.77 8.54
CA SER A 2 15.27 44.66 9.50
C SER A 2 15.99 43.48 8.86
N GLU A 3 17.17 43.11 9.39
CA GLU A 3 17.87 41.88 9.01
C GLU A 3 17.02 40.68 9.42
N ALA A 4 16.43 40.01 8.46
CA ALA A 4 15.81 38.72 8.69
C ALA A 4 16.92 37.72 9.03
N SER A 5 17.09 37.43 10.32
CA SER A 5 17.97 36.39 10.84
C SER A 5 17.59 35.05 10.17
N SER A 6 18.39 34.60 9.24
CA SER A 6 18.25 33.26 8.62
C SER A 6 18.68 32.20 9.63
N ALA A 7 17.76 31.80 10.50
CA ALA A 7 18.01 30.72 11.45
C ALA A 7 18.36 29.43 10.70
N ARG A 8 19.56 28.90 10.90
CA ARG A 8 19.99 27.61 10.37
C ARG A 8 19.01 26.51 10.83
N PRO A 9 18.54 25.64 9.93
CA PRO A 9 17.65 24.57 10.33
C PRO A 9 18.31 23.69 11.40
N SER A 10 17.55 23.31 12.43
CA SER A 10 18.05 22.41 13.47
C SER A 10 18.42 21.05 12.86
N ARG A 11 19.37 20.31 13.47
CA ARG A 11 19.74 18.95 13.03
C ARG A 11 18.53 18.03 12.92
N ALA A 12 17.57 18.14 13.85
CA ALA A 12 16.30 17.40 13.82
C ALA A 12 15.45 17.79 12.58
N GLY A 13 15.35 19.09 12.25
CA GLY A 13 14.62 19.54 11.05
C GLY A 13 15.24 19.03 9.76
N THR A 14 16.57 18.95 9.69
CA THR A 14 17.28 18.40 8.53
C THR A 14 17.03 16.89 8.38
N PHE A 15 17.00 16.14 9.49
CA PHE A 15 16.71 14.70 9.45
C PHE A 15 15.28 14.41 9.01
N VAL A 16 14.28 15.08 9.59
CA VAL A 16 12.85 14.89 9.26
C VAL A 16 12.56 15.24 7.80
N SER A 17 13.28 16.20 7.23
CA SER A 17 13.16 16.54 5.81
C SER A 17 13.96 15.59 4.88
N SER A 18 14.70 14.63 5.42
CA SER A 18 15.54 13.73 4.63
C SER A 18 14.74 12.62 3.92
N ARG A 19 15.32 12.06 2.86
CA ARG A 19 14.76 10.85 2.22
C ARG A 19 14.88 9.63 3.14
N ALA A 20 15.91 9.60 3.99
CA ALA A 20 16.11 8.53 4.95
C ALA A 20 14.95 8.44 5.96
N PHE A 21 14.51 9.57 6.50
CA PHE A 21 13.33 9.61 7.37
C PHE A 21 12.07 9.11 6.64
N HIS A 22 11.83 9.54 5.39
CA HIS A 22 10.68 9.06 4.62
C HIS A 22 10.77 7.55 4.35
N ALA A 23 11.96 7.02 4.04
CA ALA A 23 12.16 5.58 3.90
C ALA A 23 11.89 4.80 5.20
N LEU A 24 12.26 5.36 6.36
CA LEU A 24 11.91 4.79 7.67
C LEU A 24 10.40 4.75 7.90
N VAL A 25 9.67 5.81 7.50
CA VAL A 25 8.19 5.83 7.57
C VAL A 25 7.61 4.72 6.70
N LEU A 26 8.11 4.54 5.48
CA LEU A 26 7.68 3.45 4.58
C LEU A 26 7.98 2.07 5.18
N ALA A 27 9.17 1.88 5.75
CA ALA A 27 9.56 0.61 6.37
C ALA A 27 8.69 0.29 7.61
N ALA A 28 8.44 1.28 8.47
CA ALA A 28 7.58 1.14 9.64
C ALA A 28 6.12 0.83 9.24
N GLY A 29 5.61 1.52 8.21
CA GLY A 29 4.27 1.27 7.69
C GLY A 29 4.14 -0.10 7.03
N LEU A 30 5.15 -0.54 6.26
CA LEU A 30 5.17 -1.90 5.70
C LEU A 30 5.15 -2.95 6.82
N ALA A 31 5.98 -2.79 7.86
CA ALA A 31 5.98 -3.68 9.01
C ALA A 31 4.60 -3.71 9.69
N PHE A 32 3.95 -2.55 9.82
CA PHE A 32 2.63 -2.42 10.41
C PHE A 32 1.56 -3.18 9.61
N ILE A 33 1.44 -2.95 8.29
CA ILE A 33 0.43 -3.64 7.47
C ILE A 33 0.72 -5.14 7.33
N LEU A 34 1.99 -5.56 7.36
CA LEU A 34 2.35 -6.98 7.35
C LEU A 34 1.87 -7.71 8.60
N THR A 35 1.73 -7.05 9.76
CA THR A 35 1.17 -7.71 10.94
C THR A 35 -0.25 -8.22 10.71
N GLY A 36 -1.05 -7.50 9.90
CA GLY A 36 -2.39 -7.91 9.49
C GLY A 36 -2.39 -9.16 8.61
N ALA A 37 -1.41 -9.31 7.71
CA ALA A 37 -1.35 -10.44 6.77
C ALA A 37 -1.24 -11.82 7.47
N PHE A 38 -0.77 -11.86 8.71
CA PHE A 38 -0.57 -13.10 9.46
C PHE A 38 -1.72 -13.49 10.39
N HIS A 39 -2.86 -12.79 10.35
CA HIS A 39 -4.03 -13.19 11.14
C HIS A 39 -4.69 -14.45 10.57
N GLY A 40 -5.16 -15.33 11.48
CA GLY A 40 -5.65 -16.65 11.10
C GLY A 40 -7.05 -16.69 10.48
N ASN A 41 -7.87 -15.65 10.66
CA ASN A 41 -9.24 -15.64 10.17
C ASN A 41 -9.31 -15.15 8.73
N VAL A 42 -10.03 -15.91 7.89
CA VAL A 42 -10.33 -15.52 6.52
C VAL A 42 -11.63 -14.74 6.52
N TRP A 43 -11.63 -13.53 5.97
CA TRP A 43 -12.82 -12.71 5.83
C TRP A 43 -13.68 -13.18 4.65
N PHE A 44 -14.96 -12.84 4.69
CA PHE A 44 -15.87 -13.16 3.58
C PHE A 44 -15.37 -12.62 2.23
N ASP A 45 -14.92 -11.37 2.20
CA ASP A 45 -14.41 -10.73 0.99
C ASP A 45 -13.13 -11.39 0.46
N GLU A 46 -12.26 -11.88 1.35
CA GLU A 46 -11.09 -12.67 0.96
C GLU A 46 -11.51 -13.98 0.32
N SER A 47 -12.46 -14.70 0.93
CA SER A 47 -12.98 -15.96 0.38
C SER A 47 -13.60 -15.75 -0.99
N TYR A 48 -14.35 -14.66 -1.17
CA TYR A 48 -14.94 -14.28 -2.44
C TYR A 48 -13.87 -14.00 -3.50
N SER A 49 -12.86 -13.20 -3.16
CA SER A 49 -11.74 -12.87 -4.04
C SER A 49 -10.92 -14.11 -4.44
N VAL A 50 -10.69 -15.03 -3.48
CA VAL A 50 -10.03 -16.32 -3.75
C VAL A 50 -10.88 -17.18 -4.67
N GLY A 51 -12.21 -17.19 -4.50
CA GLY A 51 -13.13 -17.88 -5.39
C GLY A 51 -13.02 -17.38 -6.82
N ILE A 52 -13.08 -16.08 -7.04
CA ILE A 52 -12.93 -15.47 -8.36
C ILE A 52 -11.55 -15.77 -8.98
N ALA A 53 -10.48 -15.71 -8.18
CA ALA A 53 -9.13 -15.95 -8.65
C ALA A 53 -8.90 -17.38 -9.20
N GLN A 54 -9.78 -18.34 -8.93
CA GLN A 54 -9.69 -19.72 -9.42
C GLN A 54 -10.28 -19.90 -10.82
N HIS A 55 -11.02 -18.92 -11.33
CA HIS A 55 -11.59 -18.94 -12.67
C HIS A 55 -10.55 -18.56 -13.74
N SER A 56 -10.87 -18.84 -15.00
CA SER A 56 -10.05 -18.38 -16.14
C SER A 56 -10.11 -16.86 -16.32
N PHE A 57 -9.15 -16.29 -17.05
CA PHE A 57 -9.13 -14.85 -17.35
C PHE A 57 -10.42 -14.33 -17.98
N ALA A 58 -11.06 -15.13 -18.85
CA ALA A 58 -12.31 -14.76 -19.50
C ALA A 58 -13.47 -14.74 -18.49
N GLU A 59 -13.62 -15.80 -17.69
CA GLU A 59 -14.66 -15.85 -16.63
C GLU A 59 -14.47 -14.76 -15.59
N ILE A 60 -13.21 -14.44 -15.19
CA ILE A 60 -12.90 -13.33 -14.29
C ILE A 60 -13.35 -12.00 -14.91
N TRP A 61 -13.22 -11.83 -16.22
CA TRP A 61 -13.73 -10.64 -16.89
C TRP A 61 -15.26 -10.55 -16.77
N ASP A 62 -15.97 -11.64 -17.03
CA ASP A 62 -17.43 -11.67 -16.99
C ASP A 62 -17.97 -11.43 -15.57
N ILE A 63 -17.36 -12.05 -14.56
CA ILE A 63 -17.73 -11.89 -13.15
C ILE A 63 -17.32 -10.49 -12.64
N GLY A 64 -16.07 -10.10 -12.86
CA GLY A 64 -15.49 -8.90 -12.28
C GLY A 64 -15.95 -7.61 -12.96
N SER A 65 -16.50 -7.67 -14.19
CA SER A 65 -17.05 -6.48 -14.85
C SER A 65 -18.30 -5.92 -14.15
N GLY A 66 -18.99 -6.73 -13.35
CA GLY A 66 -20.13 -6.33 -12.54
C GLY A 66 -19.79 -6.07 -11.06
N ASP A 67 -18.53 -6.23 -10.65
CA ASP A 67 -18.10 -6.09 -9.26
C ASP A 67 -17.54 -4.69 -8.94
N VAL A 68 -17.44 -4.39 -7.65
CA VAL A 68 -16.90 -3.13 -7.13
C VAL A 68 -15.38 -3.03 -7.28
N HIS A 69 -14.68 -4.16 -7.38
CA HIS A 69 -13.24 -4.20 -7.58
C HIS A 69 -12.88 -4.23 -9.08
N PRO A 70 -11.79 -3.56 -9.49
CA PRO A 70 -11.34 -3.62 -10.87
C PRO A 70 -10.97 -5.05 -11.30
N VAL A 71 -11.38 -5.46 -12.49
CA VAL A 71 -11.03 -6.78 -13.07
C VAL A 71 -9.52 -7.05 -13.04
N LEU A 72 -8.71 -6.00 -13.23
CA LEU A 72 -7.25 -6.10 -13.17
C LEU A 72 -6.74 -6.62 -11.82
N PHE A 73 -7.42 -6.28 -10.72
CA PHE A 73 -7.09 -6.81 -9.38
C PHE A 73 -7.28 -8.33 -9.34
N TYR A 74 -8.41 -8.83 -9.83
CA TYR A 74 -8.69 -10.28 -9.87
C TYR A 74 -7.77 -11.03 -10.83
N TRP A 75 -7.37 -10.43 -11.95
CA TRP A 75 -6.35 -11.00 -12.82
C TRP A 75 -4.99 -11.09 -12.11
N GLY A 76 -4.64 -10.09 -11.33
CA GLY A 76 -3.44 -10.16 -10.48
C GLY A 76 -3.51 -11.29 -9.46
N LEU A 77 -4.65 -11.47 -8.79
CA LEU A 77 -4.88 -12.58 -7.87
C LEU A 77 -4.85 -13.94 -8.60
N HIS A 78 -5.39 -14.02 -9.80
CA HIS A 78 -5.31 -15.24 -10.62
C HIS A 78 -3.86 -15.64 -10.94
N LEU A 79 -3.00 -14.68 -11.28
CA LEU A 79 -1.57 -14.93 -11.46
C LEU A 79 -0.91 -15.46 -10.18
N VAL A 80 -1.27 -14.90 -9.02
CA VAL A 80 -0.81 -15.43 -7.72
C VAL A 80 -1.33 -16.85 -7.51
N TYR A 81 -2.60 -17.12 -7.82
CA TYR A 81 -3.20 -18.44 -7.73
C TYR A 81 -2.48 -19.48 -8.61
N LEU A 82 -2.12 -19.13 -9.84
CA LEU A 82 -1.38 -20.02 -10.73
C LEU A 82 -0.01 -20.45 -10.19
N VAL A 83 0.62 -19.62 -9.37
CA VAL A 83 1.96 -19.89 -8.80
C VAL A 83 1.87 -20.56 -7.43
N PHE A 84 0.97 -20.11 -6.56
CA PHE A 84 0.92 -20.49 -5.14
C PHE A 84 -0.35 -21.29 -4.77
N GLY A 85 -1.25 -21.54 -5.72
CA GLY A 85 -2.57 -22.13 -5.45
C GLY A 85 -3.44 -21.18 -4.60
N ALA A 86 -4.45 -21.75 -3.93
CA ALA A 86 -5.35 -21.02 -3.04
C ALA A 86 -4.70 -20.68 -1.69
N ASN A 87 -3.54 -20.04 -1.71
CA ASN A 87 -2.78 -19.66 -0.53
C ASN A 87 -3.17 -18.26 -0.07
N ILE A 88 -3.93 -18.16 1.03
CA ILE A 88 -4.41 -16.89 1.60
C ILE A 88 -3.27 -15.92 1.88
N LEU A 89 -2.15 -16.38 2.43
CA LEU A 89 -1.02 -15.51 2.72
C LEU A 89 -0.45 -14.89 1.43
N ALA A 90 -0.37 -15.65 0.35
CA ALA A 90 0.11 -15.14 -0.94
C ALA A 90 -0.82 -14.05 -1.49
N PHE A 91 -2.15 -14.21 -1.37
CA PHE A 91 -3.12 -13.20 -1.76
C PHE A 91 -3.02 -11.93 -0.91
N ARG A 92 -2.87 -12.08 0.41
CA ARG A 92 -2.66 -10.94 1.32
C ARG A 92 -1.37 -10.18 0.99
N LEU A 93 -0.28 -10.89 0.75
CA LEU A 93 0.99 -10.26 0.37
C LEU A 93 0.89 -9.52 -0.96
N PHE A 94 0.09 -10.02 -1.91
CA PHE A 94 -0.20 -9.30 -3.14
C PHE A 94 -0.95 -7.99 -2.85
N ALA A 95 -2.00 -8.00 -2.04
CA ALA A 95 -2.75 -6.80 -1.66
C ALA A 95 -1.86 -5.79 -0.89
N VAL A 96 -1.07 -6.27 0.07
CA VAL A 96 -0.07 -5.46 0.80
C VAL A 96 0.92 -4.80 -0.16
N SER A 97 1.38 -5.52 -1.19
CA SER A 97 2.31 -4.96 -2.18
C SER A 97 1.71 -3.77 -2.93
N GLY A 98 0.43 -3.83 -3.30
CA GLY A 98 -0.30 -2.73 -3.94
C GLY A 98 -0.39 -1.50 -3.03
N THR A 99 -0.77 -1.68 -1.78
CA THR A 99 -0.84 -0.61 -0.78
C THR A 99 0.54 0.00 -0.53
N PHE A 100 1.58 -0.81 -0.45
CA PHE A 100 2.95 -0.33 -0.29
C PHE A 100 3.44 0.45 -1.52
N MET A 101 3.14 -0.01 -2.72
CA MET A 101 3.45 0.71 -3.97
C MET A 101 2.78 2.08 -3.99
N LEU A 102 1.50 2.16 -3.61
CA LEU A 102 0.80 3.43 -3.46
C LEU A 102 1.52 4.35 -2.49
N ALA A 103 1.87 3.87 -1.30
CA ALA A 103 2.59 4.67 -0.30
C ALA A 103 3.98 5.12 -0.80
N ALA A 104 4.69 4.28 -1.56
CA ALA A 104 5.99 4.60 -2.13
C ALA A 104 5.93 5.75 -3.15
N LEU A 105 4.79 5.98 -3.81
CA LEU A 105 4.58 7.17 -4.65
C LEU A 105 4.74 8.47 -3.85
N GLY A 106 4.47 8.45 -2.56
CA GLY A 106 4.74 9.56 -1.64
C GLY A 106 6.21 9.99 -1.65
N LEU A 107 7.13 9.02 -1.66
CA LEU A 107 8.59 9.28 -1.71
C LEU A 107 9.07 9.62 -3.12
N LEU A 108 8.56 8.92 -4.14
CA LEU A 108 9.10 8.96 -5.51
C LEU A 108 8.54 10.13 -6.31
N VAL A 109 7.23 10.38 -6.22
CA VAL A 109 6.51 11.36 -7.04
C VAL A 109 6.04 12.54 -6.21
N VAL A 110 5.16 12.29 -5.22
CA VAL A 110 4.51 13.37 -4.45
C VAL A 110 5.52 14.27 -3.75
N ARG A 111 6.57 13.67 -3.18
CA ARG A 111 7.66 14.42 -2.55
C ARG A 111 8.40 15.33 -3.55
N ARG A 112 8.60 14.87 -4.78
CA ARG A 112 9.27 15.64 -5.84
C ARG A 112 8.42 16.84 -6.26
N ASP A 113 7.13 16.64 -6.44
CA ASP A 113 6.24 17.61 -7.08
C ASP A 113 5.62 18.58 -6.05
N PHE A 114 5.35 18.12 -4.83
CA PHE A 114 4.66 18.87 -3.76
C PHE A 114 5.50 19.10 -2.50
N GLY A 115 6.75 18.66 -2.50
CA GLY A 115 7.67 18.82 -1.39
C GLY A 115 7.59 17.71 -0.34
N TRP A 116 8.59 17.70 0.57
CA TRP A 116 8.80 16.59 1.50
C TRP A 116 7.66 16.38 2.50
N LYS A 117 7.03 17.47 2.98
CA LYS A 117 5.93 17.38 3.95
C LYS A 117 4.74 16.65 3.37
N VAL A 118 4.32 17.02 2.15
CA VAL A 118 3.18 16.41 1.47
C VAL A 118 3.48 14.95 1.13
N GLY A 119 4.69 14.66 0.67
CA GLY A 119 5.12 13.30 0.38
C GLY A 119 5.08 12.37 1.59
N VAL A 120 5.61 12.83 2.75
CA VAL A 120 5.55 12.04 4.00
C VAL A 120 4.12 11.84 4.47
N LEU A 121 3.30 12.91 4.48
CA LEU A 121 1.89 12.81 4.88
C LEU A 121 1.12 11.84 3.99
N PHE A 122 1.32 11.90 2.66
CA PHE A 122 0.70 10.96 1.73
C PHE A 122 1.02 9.51 2.08
N SER A 123 2.31 9.19 2.33
CA SER A 123 2.73 7.84 2.71
C SER A 123 2.16 7.41 4.07
N VAL A 124 2.13 8.32 5.05
CA VAL A 124 1.52 8.05 6.37
C VAL A 124 0.04 7.74 6.22
N PHE A 125 -0.72 8.53 5.47
CA PHE A 125 -2.14 8.26 5.26
C PHE A 125 -2.36 6.94 4.52
N ALA A 126 -1.58 6.64 3.48
CA ALA A 126 -1.71 5.39 2.75
C ALA A 126 -1.42 4.13 3.59
N LEU A 127 -0.53 4.22 4.60
CA LEU A 127 -0.10 3.07 5.38
C LEU A 127 -0.78 2.93 6.74
N PHE A 128 -1.15 4.05 7.38
CA PHE A 128 -1.61 4.06 8.77
C PHE A 128 -3.07 4.46 8.95
N THR A 129 -3.79 4.79 7.86
CA THR A 129 -5.24 5.00 7.98
C THR A 129 -5.90 3.66 8.28
N PRO A 130 -6.66 3.52 9.39
CA PRO A 130 -7.21 2.23 9.82
C PRO A 130 -8.02 1.51 8.75
N TYR A 131 -8.79 2.25 7.95
CA TYR A 131 -9.57 1.69 6.85
C TYR A 131 -8.68 1.11 5.75
N VAL A 132 -7.62 1.82 5.36
CA VAL A 132 -6.69 1.37 4.31
C VAL A 132 -5.89 0.16 4.77
N SER A 133 -5.38 0.18 6.01
CA SER A 133 -4.64 -0.95 6.57
C SER A 133 -5.52 -2.19 6.77
N PHE A 134 -6.80 -2.02 7.10
CA PHE A 134 -7.77 -3.11 7.19
C PHE A 134 -8.09 -3.73 5.82
N MET A 135 -8.21 -2.90 4.77
CA MET A 135 -8.49 -3.38 3.40
C MET A 135 -7.25 -3.92 2.68
N ALA A 136 -6.04 -3.66 3.21
CA ALA A 136 -4.78 -4.13 2.61
C ALA A 136 -4.44 -5.59 2.98
N VAL A 137 -5.22 -6.23 3.83
CA VAL A 137 -5.02 -7.57 4.39
C VAL A 137 -6.31 -8.37 4.27
#